data_c589e0b39e87533ff470d7752be810d4
#
_entry.id   c589e0b39e87533ff470d7752be810d4
#
_cell.length_a   1.000
_cell.length_b   1.000
_cell.length_c   1.000
_cell.angle_alpha   90.00
_cell.angle_beta   90.00
_cell.angle_gamma   90.00
#
_symmetry.space_group_name_H-M   'P 1'
#
loop_
_entity.id
_entity.type
_entity.pdbx_description
1 polymer ?
#
loop_
_entity_poly.entity_id
_entity_poly.type
_entity_poly.pdbx_seq_one_letter_code
_entity_poly.pdbx_strand_id
1 'polypeptide(L)'
;MTVTTRKLNQVRNSFYVYLPRNWCDEFKLTKNSEVRIERTLEGTLRIIPPTIEIPHSEPLRLSLTKDQTKNIVNLLVGSYIVGTNELELKFDDGLDMTTRGEISKWIRRLPGFEILDEHSKSFVLSDTSEKQVIIPILRRQFATTKYMLNGLLSMIENNDTRDHLKIIDRDEDVDRHRYFVERLCHIVLRDPSYARRIELTPPDALSFSLAAKFVERIADHICAAINELVQLKQLSPKIRNMAKKIISVYDDTSKAFFSIDLTKKSTKKLDIASSSEIALQTLKGATELAESLQKVSSSRKDKTTHEIVLTLHLERIASYCADIVEIGINRIIESGI
;
A
#
# COMPACT_ATOMS: atom_id res chain seq x y z
N MET A 1 -6.86 23.87 20.37
CA MET A 1 -5.54 23.52 20.96
C MET A 1 -5.04 24.71 21.73
N THR A 2 -4.77 24.56 23.01
CA THR A 2 -4.18 25.64 23.85
C THR A 2 -2.66 25.49 23.83
N VAL A 3 -1.97 26.45 23.24
CA VAL A 3 -0.51 26.53 23.28
C VAL A 3 -0.11 27.28 24.57
N THR A 4 0.75 26.68 25.37
CA THR A 4 1.25 27.28 26.62
C THR A 4 2.77 27.29 26.59
N THR A 5 3.37 28.45 26.73
CA THR A 5 4.83 28.57 26.82
C THR A 5 5.28 28.45 28.27
N ARG A 6 6.33 27.68 28.54
CA ARG A 6 6.93 27.52 29.87
C ARG A 6 8.45 27.72 29.77
N LYS A 7 9.03 28.31 30.84
CA LYS A 7 10.49 28.42 30.97
C LYS A 7 11.07 27.08 31.41
N LEU A 8 12.23 26.74 30.84
CA LEU A 8 13.01 25.62 31.33
C LEU A 8 13.77 26.04 32.59
N ASN A 9 13.74 25.20 33.60
CA ASN A 9 14.58 25.32 34.78
C ASN A 9 15.66 24.22 34.73
N GLN A 10 16.87 24.57 35.14
CA GLN A 10 17.99 23.63 35.22
C GLN A 10 18.34 23.32 36.67
N VAL A 11 18.48 22.02 36.98
CA VAL A 11 19.00 21.57 38.26
C VAL A 11 20.10 20.55 37.95
N ARG A 12 21.34 20.87 38.31
CA ARG A 12 22.55 20.11 37.92
C ARG A 12 22.61 19.94 36.39
N ASN A 13 22.63 18.70 35.88
CA ASN A 13 22.71 18.41 34.47
C ASN A 13 21.33 18.07 33.81
N SER A 14 20.22 18.34 34.55
CA SER A 14 18.87 18.03 34.07
C SER A 14 18.04 19.28 33.89
N PHE A 15 17.19 19.30 32.87
CA PHE A 15 16.22 20.36 32.62
C PHE A 15 14.83 19.94 33.09
N TYR A 16 14.05 20.88 33.64
CA TYR A 16 12.69 20.69 34.11
C TYR A 16 11.75 21.66 33.44
N VAL A 17 10.55 21.18 33.10
CA VAL A 17 9.43 22.00 32.66
C VAL A 17 8.20 21.71 33.53
N TYR A 18 7.49 22.75 33.96
CA TYR A 18 6.25 22.57 34.69
C TYR A 18 5.12 22.22 33.74
N LEU A 19 4.48 21.08 33.97
CA LEU A 19 3.30 20.67 33.24
C LEU A 19 2.12 21.57 33.54
N PRO A 20 1.20 21.84 32.60
CA PRO A 20 0.01 22.64 32.82
C PRO A 20 -0.85 22.03 33.93
N ARG A 21 -1.26 22.85 34.91
CA ARG A 21 -2.04 22.39 36.06
C ARG A 21 -3.34 21.71 35.65
N ASN A 22 -4.10 22.36 34.75
CA ASN A 22 -5.35 21.83 34.23
C ASN A 22 -5.18 20.44 33.57
N TRP A 23 -4.07 20.21 32.86
CA TRP A 23 -3.75 18.91 32.31
C TRP A 23 -3.46 17.87 33.39
N CYS A 24 -2.70 18.27 34.43
CA CYS A 24 -2.43 17.35 35.55
C CYS A 24 -3.71 16.99 36.31
N ASP A 25 -4.60 17.97 36.51
CA ASP A 25 -5.88 17.77 37.20
C ASP A 25 -6.84 16.89 36.35
N GLU A 26 -6.88 17.08 35.04
CA GLU A 26 -7.64 16.26 34.06
C GLU A 26 -7.29 14.78 34.17
N PHE A 27 -5.98 14.48 34.24
CA PHE A 27 -5.48 13.10 34.33
C PHE A 27 -5.20 12.65 35.78
N LYS A 28 -5.65 13.40 36.76
CA LYS A 28 -5.51 13.11 38.22
C LYS A 28 -4.06 12.78 38.61
N LEU A 29 -3.10 13.50 38.02
CA LEU A 29 -1.68 13.28 38.31
C LEU A 29 -1.32 13.82 39.68
N THR A 30 -0.53 13.06 40.44
CA THR A 30 0.02 13.38 41.74
C THR A 30 1.55 13.48 41.70
N LYS A 31 2.17 13.90 42.79
CA LYS A 31 3.64 13.97 42.92
C LYS A 31 4.36 12.64 42.70
N ASN A 32 3.64 11.50 42.82
CA ASN A 32 4.18 10.16 42.67
C ASN A 32 3.77 9.53 41.31
N SER A 33 3.04 10.26 40.47
CA SER A 33 2.65 9.74 39.15
C SER A 33 3.84 9.72 38.22
N GLU A 34 3.99 8.62 37.49
CA GLU A 34 4.96 8.48 36.40
C GLU A 34 4.30 8.90 35.08
N VAL A 35 5.03 9.60 34.25
CA VAL A 35 4.60 9.94 32.89
C VAL A 35 5.59 9.37 31.89
N ARG A 36 5.09 8.88 30.76
CA ARG A 36 5.96 8.45 29.68
C ARG A 36 6.34 9.65 28.82
N ILE A 37 7.62 9.76 28.48
CA ILE A 37 8.12 10.80 27.58
C ILE A 37 8.63 10.14 26.30
N GLU A 38 8.05 10.50 25.18
CA GLU A 38 8.42 10.03 23.85
C GLU A 38 8.94 11.18 23.00
N ARG A 39 10.05 10.97 22.31
CA ARG A 39 10.53 11.91 21.30
C ARG A 39 9.84 11.62 19.97
N THR A 40 9.21 12.63 19.36
CA THR A 40 8.56 12.51 18.04
C THR A 40 9.57 12.56 16.90
N LEU A 41 9.14 12.26 15.69
CA LEU A 41 9.97 12.36 14.48
C LEU A 41 10.48 13.78 14.24
N GLU A 42 9.63 14.76 14.49
CA GLU A 42 9.93 16.19 14.35
C GLU A 42 10.88 16.70 15.47
N GLY A 43 11.32 15.83 16.36
CA GLY A 43 12.21 16.18 17.46
C GLY A 43 11.52 16.79 18.66
N THR A 44 10.17 16.86 18.68
CA THR A 44 9.40 17.31 19.85
C THR A 44 9.31 16.22 20.91
N LEU A 45 8.87 16.58 22.13
CA LEU A 45 8.59 15.63 23.20
C LEU A 45 7.08 15.51 23.41
N ARG A 46 6.60 14.29 23.41
CA ARG A 46 5.23 13.93 23.79
C ARG A 46 5.22 13.37 25.20
N ILE A 47 4.41 13.95 26.07
CA ILE A 47 4.22 13.48 27.44
C ILE A 47 2.89 12.75 27.53
N ILE A 48 2.91 11.51 28.00
CA ILE A 48 1.75 10.61 28.07
C ILE A 48 1.47 10.30 29.53
N PRO A 49 0.27 10.61 30.03
CA PRO A 49 -0.10 10.30 31.42
C PRO A 49 -0.31 8.80 31.62
N PRO A 50 -0.16 8.27 32.85
CA PRO A 50 -0.27 6.84 33.13
C PRO A 50 -1.68 6.27 32.89
N THR A 51 -2.71 7.13 32.93
CA THR A 51 -4.10 6.76 32.68
C THR A 51 -4.43 6.53 31.18
N ILE A 52 -3.58 6.99 30.30
CA ILE A 52 -3.64 6.59 28.91
C ILE A 52 -2.80 5.32 28.79
N GLU A 53 -3.42 4.19 28.98
CA GLU A 53 -2.86 2.95 28.51
C GLU A 53 -2.62 3.12 27.01
N ILE A 54 -1.35 2.96 26.59
CA ILE A 54 -1.13 2.67 25.19
C ILE A 54 -1.83 1.32 25.04
N PRO A 55 -2.84 1.20 24.19
CA PRO A 55 -3.49 -0.08 24.06
C PRO A 55 -2.39 -1.08 23.67
N HIS A 56 -1.97 -1.94 24.59
CA HIS A 56 -1.55 -3.27 24.22
C HIS A 56 -2.77 -3.73 23.42
N SER A 57 -2.62 -3.92 22.14
CA SER A 57 -3.74 -4.20 21.27
C SER A 57 -4.46 -5.42 21.84
N GLU A 58 -5.59 -5.16 22.52
CA GLU A 58 -6.45 -6.30 22.88
C GLU A 58 -6.77 -7.03 21.58
N PRO A 59 -6.84 -8.35 21.60
CA PRO A 59 -7.23 -9.11 20.43
C PRO A 59 -8.50 -8.53 19.83
N LEU A 60 -8.47 -8.21 18.54
CA LEU A 60 -9.70 -7.85 17.84
C LEU A 60 -10.61 -9.06 17.78
N ARG A 61 -11.78 -8.97 18.40
CA ARG A 61 -12.76 -10.07 18.43
C ARG A 61 -13.90 -9.76 17.48
N LEU A 62 -14.09 -10.66 16.51
CA LEU A 62 -15.20 -10.58 15.55
C LEU A 62 -16.10 -11.79 15.75
N SER A 63 -17.33 -11.56 16.20
CA SER A 63 -18.38 -12.59 16.26
C SER A 63 -19.23 -12.51 14.99
N LEU A 64 -19.27 -13.57 14.21
CA LEU A 64 -19.79 -13.62 12.86
C LEU A 64 -21.02 -14.50 12.76
N THR A 65 -22.11 -13.93 12.26
CA THR A 65 -23.29 -14.66 11.86
C THR A 65 -23.04 -15.43 10.56
N LYS A 66 -23.90 -16.38 10.23
CA LYS A 66 -23.83 -17.19 9.00
C LYS A 66 -23.74 -16.33 7.72
N ASP A 67 -24.47 -15.22 7.66
CA ASP A 67 -24.44 -14.32 6.49
C ASP A 67 -23.16 -13.50 6.41
N GLN A 68 -22.59 -13.11 7.56
CA GLN A 68 -21.31 -12.41 7.61
C GLN A 68 -20.13 -13.32 7.23
N THR A 69 -20.25 -14.61 7.49
CA THR A 69 -19.23 -15.62 7.10
C THR A 69 -19.01 -15.66 5.58
N LYS A 70 -20.03 -15.34 4.76
CA LYS A 70 -19.90 -15.23 3.30
C LYS A 70 -18.93 -14.14 2.86
N ASN A 71 -18.69 -13.14 3.71
CA ASN A 71 -17.80 -12.01 3.46
C ASN A 71 -16.53 -12.04 4.34
N ILE A 72 -16.21 -13.22 4.91
CA ILE A 72 -15.11 -13.38 5.86
C ILE A 72 -13.77 -12.90 5.32
N VAL A 73 -13.53 -13.08 4.03
CA VAL A 73 -12.30 -12.65 3.36
C VAL A 73 -12.08 -11.14 3.50
N ASN A 74 -13.12 -10.34 3.26
CA ASN A 74 -13.02 -8.88 3.38
C ASN A 74 -12.76 -8.43 4.82
N LEU A 75 -13.36 -9.10 5.80
CA LEU A 75 -13.14 -8.81 7.21
C LEU A 75 -11.73 -9.23 7.65
N LEU A 76 -11.25 -10.37 7.20
CA LEU A 76 -9.90 -10.87 7.46
C LEU A 76 -8.84 -9.93 6.88
N VAL A 77 -8.96 -9.60 5.59
CA VAL A 77 -8.05 -8.67 4.91
C VAL A 77 -8.09 -7.28 5.54
N GLY A 78 -9.30 -6.78 5.84
CA GLY A 78 -9.48 -5.48 6.51
C GLY A 78 -8.82 -5.45 7.90
N SER A 79 -9.02 -6.49 8.72
CA SER A 79 -8.39 -6.62 10.04
C SER A 79 -6.86 -6.66 9.93
N TYR A 80 -6.34 -7.36 8.93
CA TYR A 80 -4.91 -7.41 8.65
C TYR A 80 -4.35 -6.02 8.27
N ILE A 81 -4.96 -5.36 7.28
CA ILE A 81 -4.51 -4.06 6.75
C ILE A 81 -4.48 -2.99 7.85
N VAL A 82 -5.49 -2.94 8.71
CA VAL A 82 -5.53 -1.96 9.80
C VAL A 82 -4.47 -2.18 10.89
N GLY A 83 -3.63 -3.19 10.76
CA GLY A 83 -2.49 -3.41 11.66
C GLY A 83 -2.87 -4.15 12.96
N THR A 84 -3.90 -5.00 12.94
CA THR A 84 -4.27 -5.85 14.08
C THR A 84 -3.15 -6.84 14.38
N ASN A 85 -2.71 -6.95 15.64
CA ASN A 85 -1.69 -7.92 16.05
C ASN A 85 -2.29 -9.30 16.35
N GLU A 86 -3.46 -9.33 16.98
CA GLU A 86 -4.18 -10.56 17.29
C GLU A 86 -5.63 -10.43 16.86
N LEU A 87 -6.16 -11.45 16.18
CA LEU A 87 -7.53 -11.51 15.69
C LEU A 87 -8.19 -12.81 16.13
N GLU A 88 -9.27 -12.69 16.86
CA GLU A 88 -10.15 -13.82 17.22
C GLU A 88 -11.43 -13.76 16.38
N LEU A 89 -11.62 -14.75 15.52
CA LEU A 89 -12.84 -14.94 14.73
C LEU A 89 -13.71 -15.96 15.43
N LYS A 90 -14.94 -15.61 15.80
CA LYS A 90 -15.94 -16.50 16.37
C LYS A 90 -17.11 -16.64 15.41
N PHE A 91 -17.62 -17.84 15.28
CA PHE A 91 -18.74 -18.18 14.40
C PHE A 91 -19.90 -18.74 15.22
N ASP A 92 -21.08 -18.19 15.05
CA ASP A 92 -22.30 -18.64 15.77
C ASP A 92 -22.56 -20.11 15.45
N ASP A 93 -22.49 -20.49 14.19
CA ASP A 93 -22.55 -21.87 13.72
C ASP A 93 -21.13 -22.44 13.49
N GLY A 94 -20.99 -23.76 13.58
CA GLY A 94 -19.74 -24.41 13.22
C GLY A 94 -19.41 -24.21 11.74
N LEU A 95 -18.12 -24.11 11.42
CA LEU A 95 -17.66 -23.99 10.05
C LEU A 95 -17.53 -25.35 9.37
N ASP A 96 -18.01 -25.45 8.14
CA ASP A 96 -17.74 -26.59 7.28
C ASP A 96 -16.27 -26.61 6.81
N MET A 97 -15.81 -27.77 6.31
CA MET A 97 -14.43 -27.96 5.89
C MET A 97 -14.04 -27.07 4.69
N THR A 98 -15.00 -26.73 3.83
CA THR A 98 -14.76 -25.88 2.65
C THR A 98 -14.46 -24.47 3.09
N THR A 99 -15.30 -23.88 3.92
CA THR A 99 -15.13 -22.54 4.47
C THR A 99 -13.84 -22.42 5.31
N ARG A 100 -13.51 -23.46 6.09
CA ARG A 100 -12.22 -23.53 6.81
C ARG A 100 -11.04 -23.51 5.86
N GLY A 101 -11.08 -24.29 4.80
CA GLY A 101 -10.04 -24.34 3.77
C GLY A 101 -9.85 -22.98 3.09
N GLU A 102 -10.93 -22.27 2.79
CA GLU A 102 -10.89 -20.93 2.22
C GLU A 102 -10.25 -19.92 3.19
N ILE A 103 -10.67 -19.88 4.45
CA ILE A 103 -10.09 -19.02 5.47
C ILE A 103 -8.59 -19.29 5.58
N SER A 104 -8.18 -20.55 5.72
CA SER A 104 -6.77 -20.93 5.82
C SER A 104 -5.97 -20.57 4.55
N LYS A 105 -6.58 -20.67 3.36
CA LYS A 105 -5.97 -20.23 2.11
C LYS A 105 -5.72 -18.70 2.10
N TRP A 106 -6.69 -17.93 2.57
CA TRP A 106 -6.55 -16.47 2.63
C TRP A 106 -5.55 -16.01 3.68
N ILE A 107 -5.48 -16.66 4.84
CA ILE A 107 -4.49 -16.35 5.88
C ILE A 107 -3.07 -16.48 5.30
N ARG A 108 -2.79 -17.54 4.52
CA ARG A 108 -1.49 -17.70 3.86
C ARG A 108 -1.14 -16.61 2.87
N ARG A 109 -2.12 -15.83 2.38
CA ARG A 109 -1.91 -14.65 1.53
C ARG A 109 -1.58 -13.38 2.32
N LEU A 110 -1.70 -13.40 3.66
CA LEU A 110 -1.46 -12.26 4.54
C LEU A 110 -0.11 -12.44 5.25
N PRO A 111 0.98 -11.79 4.78
CA PRO A 111 2.32 -12.00 5.32
C PRO A 111 2.39 -11.72 6.81
N GLY A 112 2.91 -12.67 7.57
CA GLY A 112 3.08 -12.58 9.01
C GLY A 112 1.86 -13.00 9.83
N PHE A 113 0.67 -13.16 9.25
CA PHE A 113 -0.46 -13.75 9.96
C PHE A 113 -0.35 -15.26 9.98
N GLU A 114 -0.37 -15.81 11.21
CA GLU A 114 -0.34 -17.24 11.46
C GLU A 114 -1.54 -17.65 12.30
N ILE A 115 -2.02 -18.89 12.08
CA ILE A 115 -3.06 -19.49 12.91
C ILE A 115 -2.39 -19.99 14.18
N LEU A 116 -2.71 -19.36 15.33
CA LEU A 116 -2.25 -19.82 16.64
C LEU A 116 -3.11 -20.95 17.20
N ASP A 117 -4.42 -20.83 16.95
CA ASP A 117 -5.39 -21.82 17.45
C ASP A 117 -6.60 -21.90 16.53
N GLU A 118 -7.14 -23.12 16.41
CA GLU A 118 -8.28 -23.41 15.56
C GLU A 118 -9.22 -24.40 16.26
N HIS A 119 -10.46 -23.96 16.49
CA HIS A 119 -11.54 -24.76 17.07
C HIS A 119 -12.72 -24.90 16.11
N SER A 120 -13.71 -25.72 16.50
CA SER A 120 -14.90 -25.94 15.68
C SER A 120 -15.66 -24.65 15.31
N LYS A 121 -15.60 -23.63 16.15
CA LYS A 121 -16.30 -22.34 15.99
C LYS A 121 -15.40 -21.12 16.07
N SER A 122 -14.09 -21.27 16.05
CA SER A 122 -13.19 -20.12 16.14
C SER A 122 -11.84 -20.33 15.47
N PHE A 123 -11.23 -19.20 15.06
CA PHE A 123 -9.84 -19.09 14.70
C PHE A 123 -9.20 -17.99 15.54
N VAL A 124 -8.00 -18.24 16.02
CA VAL A 124 -7.15 -17.24 16.67
C VAL A 124 -5.91 -17.04 15.79
N LEU A 125 -5.71 -15.80 15.36
CA LEU A 125 -4.62 -15.40 14.47
C LEU A 125 -3.72 -14.43 15.18
N SER A 126 -2.41 -14.49 14.89
CA SER A 126 -1.44 -13.51 15.39
C SER A 126 -0.49 -13.11 14.30
N ASP A 127 -0.01 -11.86 14.40
CA ASP A 127 1.09 -11.36 13.57
C ASP A 127 2.41 -11.81 14.15
N THR A 128 3.09 -12.68 13.43
CA THR A 128 4.43 -13.19 13.75
C THR A 128 5.51 -12.51 12.90
N SER A 129 5.15 -11.48 12.12
CA SER A 129 6.08 -10.82 11.22
C SER A 129 7.17 -10.08 12.00
N GLU A 130 8.43 -10.31 11.60
CA GLU A 130 9.55 -9.50 12.05
C GLU A 130 9.49 -8.09 11.44
N LYS A 131 10.25 -7.17 12.04
CA LYS A 131 10.35 -5.76 11.62
C LYS A 131 10.80 -5.66 10.16
N GLN A 132 9.87 -5.38 9.26
CA GLN A 132 10.17 -5.25 7.83
C GLN A 132 10.15 -3.79 7.37
N VAL A 133 10.87 -3.52 6.27
CA VAL A 133 11.01 -2.19 5.67
C VAL A 133 10.10 -2.10 4.44
N ILE A 134 9.28 -1.06 4.35
CA ILE A 134 8.24 -0.90 3.32
C ILE A 134 8.83 -0.81 1.91
N ILE A 135 9.89 0.00 1.72
CA ILE A 135 10.43 0.31 0.39
C ILE A 135 10.85 -0.92 -0.42
N PRO A 136 11.60 -1.90 0.12
CA PRO A 136 11.94 -3.11 -0.62
C PRO A 136 10.72 -3.91 -1.07
N ILE A 137 9.67 -3.95 -0.25
CA ILE A 137 8.43 -4.69 -0.56
C ILE A 137 7.68 -3.98 -1.70
N LEU A 138 7.54 -2.66 -1.61
CA LEU A 138 6.91 -1.86 -2.66
C LEU A 138 7.69 -1.96 -3.99
N ARG A 139 9.03 -1.90 -3.95
CA ARG A 139 9.86 -2.14 -5.15
C ARG A 139 9.65 -3.53 -5.75
N ARG A 140 9.46 -4.55 -4.90
CA ARG A 140 9.16 -5.91 -5.37
C ARG A 140 7.78 -5.98 -6.03
N GLN A 141 6.78 -5.28 -5.46
CA GLN A 141 5.46 -5.18 -6.08
C GLN A 141 5.55 -4.57 -7.49
N PHE A 142 6.24 -3.44 -7.65
CA PHE A 142 6.49 -2.84 -8.97
C PHE A 142 7.20 -3.80 -9.93
N ALA A 143 8.21 -4.52 -9.45
CA ALA A 143 8.96 -5.47 -10.27
C ALA A 143 8.10 -6.66 -10.72
N THR A 144 7.24 -7.20 -9.84
CA THR A 144 6.32 -8.29 -10.19
C THR A 144 5.29 -7.83 -11.23
N THR A 145 4.70 -6.65 -11.06
CA THR A 145 3.77 -6.07 -12.03
C THR A 145 4.45 -5.78 -13.38
N LYS A 146 5.72 -5.31 -13.37
CA LYS A 146 6.52 -5.18 -14.58
C LYS A 146 6.71 -6.52 -15.31
N TYR A 147 6.98 -7.59 -14.54
CA TYR A 147 7.08 -8.94 -15.11
C TYR A 147 5.78 -9.35 -15.79
N MET A 148 4.62 -9.12 -15.16
CA MET A 148 3.31 -9.40 -15.75
C MET A 148 3.07 -8.58 -17.02
N LEU A 149 3.43 -7.29 -17.00
CA LEU A 149 3.30 -6.42 -18.17
C LEU A 149 4.18 -6.88 -19.34
N ASN A 150 5.43 -7.28 -19.08
CA ASN A 150 6.31 -7.88 -20.10
C ASN A 150 5.72 -9.16 -20.69
N GLY A 151 5.08 -9.98 -19.85
CA GLY A 151 4.37 -11.18 -20.31
C GLY A 151 3.23 -10.87 -21.28
N LEU A 152 2.36 -9.90 -20.91
CA LEU A 152 1.29 -9.42 -21.80
C LEU A 152 1.85 -8.91 -23.15
N LEU A 153 2.93 -8.11 -23.11
CA LEU A 153 3.54 -7.58 -24.33
C LEU A 153 4.15 -8.68 -25.19
N SER A 154 4.83 -9.66 -24.58
CA SER A 154 5.36 -10.82 -25.30
C SER A 154 4.26 -11.62 -25.99
N MET A 155 3.11 -11.82 -25.35
CA MET A 155 1.95 -12.45 -25.96
C MET A 155 1.41 -11.66 -27.14
N ILE A 156 1.32 -10.33 -27.01
CA ILE A 156 0.86 -9.45 -28.10
C ILE A 156 1.83 -9.50 -29.31
N GLU A 157 3.14 -9.51 -29.04
CA GLU A 157 4.16 -9.51 -30.11
C GLU A 157 4.24 -10.83 -30.84
N ASN A 158 4.28 -11.93 -30.11
CA ASN A 158 4.46 -13.27 -30.66
C ASN A 158 3.14 -13.92 -31.07
N ASN A 159 1.99 -13.29 -30.74
CA ASN A 159 0.65 -13.88 -30.91
C ASN A 159 0.54 -15.28 -30.27
N ASP A 160 1.16 -15.43 -29.08
CA ASP A 160 1.25 -16.67 -28.33
C ASP A 160 0.75 -16.50 -26.89
N THR A 161 -0.37 -17.12 -26.58
CA THR A 161 -1.05 -17.03 -25.30
C THR A 161 -0.94 -18.28 -24.43
N ARG A 162 -0.09 -19.26 -24.79
CA ARG A 162 -0.01 -20.57 -24.10
C ARG A 162 0.32 -20.47 -22.62
N ASP A 163 1.13 -19.50 -22.24
CA ASP A 163 1.58 -19.31 -20.84
C ASP A 163 0.75 -18.26 -20.06
N HIS A 164 -0.42 -17.88 -20.56
CA HIS A 164 -1.23 -16.80 -19.98
C HIS A 164 -1.56 -17.01 -18.48
N LEU A 165 -1.90 -18.23 -18.07
CA LEU A 165 -2.22 -18.54 -16.67
C LEU A 165 -1.03 -18.32 -15.75
N LYS A 166 0.21 -18.63 -16.18
CA LYS A 166 1.42 -18.42 -15.38
C LYS A 166 1.67 -16.95 -15.08
N ILE A 167 1.22 -16.05 -15.97
CA ILE A 167 1.35 -14.60 -15.74
C ILE A 167 0.24 -14.13 -14.84
N ILE A 168 -1.01 -14.58 -15.04
CA ILE A 168 -2.14 -14.27 -14.20
C ILE A 168 -1.90 -14.73 -12.74
N ASP A 169 -1.30 -15.89 -12.53
CA ASP A 169 -0.98 -16.41 -11.18
C ASP A 169 -0.06 -15.46 -10.37
N ARG A 170 0.71 -14.59 -11.05
CA ARG A 170 1.57 -13.61 -10.37
C ARG A 170 0.81 -12.46 -9.71
N ASP A 171 -0.45 -12.28 -10.06
CA ASP A 171 -1.34 -11.30 -9.44
C ASP A 171 -1.48 -11.52 -7.93
N GLU A 172 -1.51 -12.78 -7.50
CA GLU A 172 -1.53 -13.14 -6.08
C GLU A 172 -0.29 -12.60 -5.32
N ASP A 173 0.88 -12.56 -5.96
CA ASP A 173 2.08 -11.98 -5.37
C ASP A 173 1.97 -10.46 -5.27
N VAL A 174 1.38 -9.79 -6.26
CA VAL A 174 1.14 -8.34 -6.26
C VAL A 174 0.18 -7.96 -5.13
N ASP A 175 -0.90 -8.71 -4.97
CA ASP A 175 -1.88 -8.56 -3.89
C ASP A 175 -1.23 -8.70 -2.51
N ARG A 176 -0.43 -9.75 -2.30
CA ARG A 176 0.29 -9.98 -1.04
C ARG A 176 1.20 -8.80 -0.68
N HIS A 177 1.92 -8.26 -1.66
CA HIS A 177 2.78 -7.10 -1.44
C HIS A 177 1.95 -5.86 -1.09
N ARG A 178 0.82 -5.62 -1.77
CA ARG A 178 -0.10 -4.53 -1.47
C ARG A 178 -0.62 -4.60 -0.04
N TYR A 179 -1.22 -5.74 0.35
CA TYR A 179 -1.76 -5.91 1.71
C TYR A 179 -0.69 -5.62 2.77
N PHE A 180 0.53 -6.08 2.53
CA PHE A 180 1.61 -5.88 3.47
C PHE A 180 2.09 -4.42 3.53
N VAL A 181 2.23 -3.73 2.39
CA VAL A 181 2.56 -2.30 2.35
C VAL A 181 1.49 -1.49 3.06
N GLU A 182 0.21 -1.71 2.74
CA GLU A 182 -0.91 -1.01 3.38
C GLU A 182 -0.91 -1.22 4.91
N ARG A 183 -0.70 -2.48 5.38
CA ARG A 183 -0.58 -2.78 6.80
C ARG A 183 0.52 -1.97 7.47
N LEU A 184 1.74 -1.98 6.91
CA LEU A 184 2.87 -1.25 7.47
C LEU A 184 2.61 0.26 7.49
N CYS A 185 1.95 0.81 6.45
CA CYS A 185 1.52 2.20 6.41
C CYS A 185 0.54 2.53 7.54
N HIS A 186 -0.45 1.67 7.79
CA HIS A 186 -1.37 1.85 8.92
C HIS A 186 -0.65 1.84 10.27
N ILE A 187 0.36 0.97 10.45
CA ILE A 187 1.17 0.93 11.68
C ILE A 187 1.98 2.22 11.81
N VAL A 188 2.61 2.74 10.74
CA VAL A 188 3.33 4.03 10.75
C VAL A 188 2.45 5.18 11.23
N LEU A 189 1.19 5.22 10.77
CA LEU A 189 0.25 6.27 11.13
C LEU A 189 -0.19 6.21 12.61
N ARG A 190 -0.13 5.04 13.24
CA ARG A 190 -0.59 4.82 14.62
C ARG A 190 0.54 4.83 15.63
N ASP A 191 1.71 4.32 15.26
CA ASP A 191 2.87 4.16 16.14
C ASP A 191 4.04 5.05 15.71
N PRO A 192 4.18 6.25 16.32
CA PRO A 192 5.31 7.13 16.04
C PRO A 192 6.69 6.50 16.37
N SER A 193 6.73 5.52 17.26
CA SER A 193 7.98 4.82 17.60
C SER A 193 8.39 3.86 16.49
N TYR A 194 7.41 3.18 15.89
CA TYR A 194 7.62 2.36 14.70
C TYR A 194 8.04 3.22 13.51
N ALA A 195 7.33 4.32 13.24
CA ALA A 195 7.64 5.28 12.19
C ALA A 195 9.09 5.78 12.25
N ARG A 196 9.55 6.18 13.45
CA ARG A 196 10.96 6.59 13.69
C ARG A 196 11.96 5.48 13.39
N ARG A 197 11.65 4.25 13.82
CA ARG A 197 12.55 3.12 13.67
C ARG A 197 12.80 2.76 12.22
N ILE A 198 11.80 2.92 11.35
CA ILE A 198 11.91 2.65 9.91
C ILE A 198 12.17 3.92 9.08
N GLU A 199 12.38 5.05 9.75
CA GLU A 199 12.67 6.37 9.16
C GLU A 199 11.62 6.82 8.11
N LEU A 200 10.32 6.56 8.37
CA LEU A 200 9.22 6.97 7.52
C LEU A 200 8.31 8.00 8.19
N THR A 201 7.87 8.97 7.41
CA THR A 201 6.91 9.99 7.83
C THR A 201 5.47 9.54 7.55
N PRO A 202 4.45 10.11 8.23
CA PRO A 202 3.05 9.89 7.87
C PRO A 202 2.72 10.21 6.40
N PRO A 203 3.20 11.30 5.79
CA PRO A 203 3.05 11.56 4.36
C PRO A 203 3.65 10.48 3.44
N ASP A 204 4.83 9.93 3.79
CA ASP A 204 5.40 8.80 3.05
C ASP A 204 4.48 7.58 3.11
N ALA A 205 3.92 7.27 4.29
CA ALA A 205 3.00 6.16 4.46
C ALA A 205 1.75 6.31 3.58
N LEU A 206 1.18 7.53 3.51
CA LEU A 206 0.07 7.83 2.61
C LEU A 206 0.45 7.56 1.15
N SER A 207 1.58 8.12 0.71
CA SER A 207 2.07 7.99 -0.67
C SER A 207 2.35 6.55 -1.06
N PHE A 208 2.93 5.75 -0.14
CA PHE A 208 3.23 4.34 -0.40
C PHE A 208 1.98 3.46 -0.44
N SER A 209 1.01 3.73 0.44
CA SER A 209 -0.28 3.03 0.43
C SER A 209 -1.04 3.27 -0.87
N LEU A 210 -1.11 4.52 -1.34
CA LEU A 210 -1.76 4.87 -2.61
C LEU A 210 -1.03 4.24 -3.80
N ALA A 211 0.31 4.33 -3.86
CA ALA A 211 1.08 3.74 -4.94
C ALA A 211 0.91 2.22 -4.99
N ALA A 212 0.96 1.52 -3.83
CA ALA A 212 0.73 0.09 -3.77
C ALA A 212 -0.64 -0.30 -4.32
N LYS A 213 -1.67 0.52 -4.03
CA LYS A 213 -3.03 0.32 -4.54
C LYS A 213 -3.10 0.49 -6.06
N PHE A 214 -2.48 1.52 -6.61
CA PHE A 214 -2.48 1.73 -8.07
C PHE A 214 -1.66 0.68 -8.81
N VAL A 215 -0.56 0.19 -8.25
CA VAL A 215 0.23 -0.90 -8.83
C VAL A 215 -0.58 -2.20 -8.89
N GLU A 216 -1.38 -2.51 -7.86
CA GLU A 216 -2.32 -3.65 -7.89
C GLU A 216 -3.38 -3.44 -8.97
N ARG A 217 -3.97 -2.23 -9.08
CA ARG A 217 -4.92 -1.95 -10.17
C ARG A 217 -4.31 -2.15 -11.56
N ILE A 218 -3.04 -1.81 -11.73
CA ILE A 218 -2.34 -2.11 -12.99
C ILE A 218 -2.27 -3.62 -13.23
N ALA A 219 -1.93 -4.42 -12.21
CA ALA A 219 -1.88 -5.88 -12.32
C ALA A 219 -3.26 -6.49 -12.62
N ASP A 220 -4.32 -6.04 -11.94
CA ASP A 220 -5.71 -6.40 -12.24
C ASP A 220 -6.04 -6.19 -13.74
N HIS A 221 -5.68 -5.01 -14.27
CA HIS A 221 -5.93 -4.69 -15.67
C HIS A 221 -5.03 -5.46 -16.65
N ILE A 222 -3.83 -5.85 -16.25
CA ILE A 222 -2.99 -6.77 -17.04
C ILE A 222 -3.67 -8.13 -17.14
N CYS A 223 -4.17 -8.68 -16.04
CA CYS A 223 -4.90 -9.96 -16.02
C CYS A 223 -6.15 -9.90 -16.91
N ALA A 224 -6.93 -8.83 -16.79
CA ALA A 224 -8.11 -8.61 -17.60
C ALA A 224 -7.76 -8.46 -19.10
N ALA A 225 -6.71 -7.72 -19.44
CA ALA A 225 -6.22 -7.58 -20.81
C ALA A 225 -5.75 -8.93 -21.42
N ILE A 226 -5.10 -9.77 -20.62
CA ILE A 226 -4.69 -11.12 -21.03
C ILE A 226 -5.92 -11.98 -21.35
N ASN A 227 -6.95 -11.95 -20.50
CA ASN A 227 -8.19 -12.70 -20.73
C ASN A 227 -8.89 -12.28 -22.04
N GLU A 228 -8.89 -10.98 -22.36
CA GLU A 228 -9.40 -10.50 -23.64
C GLU A 228 -8.51 -10.91 -24.83
N LEU A 229 -7.18 -10.85 -24.66
CA LEU A 229 -6.22 -11.22 -25.69
C LEU A 229 -6.35 -12.69 -26.11
N VAL A 230 -6.60 -13.59 -25.17
CA VAL A 230 -6.80 -15.03 -25.42
C VAL A 230 -8.00 -15.29 -26.35
N GLN A 231 -9.00 -14.41 -26.35
CA GLN A 231 -10.19 -14.49 -27.21
C GLN A 231 -9.95 -13.93 -28.63
N LEU A 232 -8.80 -13.28 -28.88
CA LEU A 232 -8.48 -12.64 -30.15
C LEU A 232 -7.62 -13.52 -31.00
N LYS A 233 -7.95 -13.62 -32.30
CA LYS A 233 -7.08 -14.26 -33.29
C LYS A 233 -5.92 -13.36 -33.69
N GLN A 234 -6.16 -12.08 -33.74
CA GLN A 234 -5.17 -11.09 -34.16
C GLN A 234 -5.54 -9.73 -33.57
N LEU A 235 -4.53 -8.97 -33.12
CA LEU A 235 -4.66 -7.61 -32.64
C LEU A 235 -4.24 -6.61 -33.72
N SER A 236 -4.95 -5.49 -33.85
CA SER A 236 -4.61 -4.47 -34.84
C SER A 236 -3.20 -3.91 -34.65
N PRO A 237 -2.44 -3.60 -35.71
CA PRO A 237 -1.09 -3.06 -35.62
C PRO A 237 -1.01 -1.76 -34.79
N LYS A 238 -2.06 -0.94 -34.86
CA LYS A 238 -2.14 0.32 -34.12
C LYS A 238 -2.13 0.08 -32.62
N ILE A 239 -2.99 -0.83 -32.12
CA ILE A 239 -3.06 -1.15 -30.68
C ILE A 239 -1.77 -1.84 -30.22
N ARG A 240 -1.21 -2.76 -31.03
CA ARG A 240 0.07 -3.41 -30.76
C ARG A 240 1.20 -2.39 -30.55
N ASN A 241 1.29 -1.36 -31.39
CA ASN A 241 2.29 -0.32 -31.27
C ASN A 241 2.08 0.57 -30.02
N MET A 242 0.82 0.80 -29.63
CA MET A 242 0.51 1.54 -28.41
C MET A 242 0.81 0.72 -27.16
N ALA A 243 0.51 -0.58 -27.17
CA ALA A 243 0.85 -1.48 -26.07
C ALA A 243 2.36 -1.48 -25.77
N LYS A 244 3.22 -1.44 -26.80
CA LYS A 244 4.69 -1.36 -26.63
C LYS A 244 5.14 -0.13 -25.85
N LYS A 245 4.42 0.99 -25.96
CA LYS A 245 4.76 2.22 -25.23
C LYS A 245 4.47 2.13 -23.73
N ILE A 246 3.55 1.26 -23.33
CA ILE A 246 3.14 1.13 -21.92
C ILE A 246 4.31 0.72 -21.03
N ILE A 247 5.21 -0.17 -21.50
CA ILE A 247 6.35 -0.60 -20.70
C ILE A 247 7.31 0.54 -20.40
N SER A 248 7.57 1.41 -21.39
CA SER A 248 8.41 2.59 -21.19
C SER A 248 7.76 3.56 -20.21
N VAL A 249 6.45 3.79 -20.33
CA VAL A 249 5.68 4.64 -19.40
C VAL A 249 5.73 4.05 -18.00
N TYR A 250 5.54 2.75 -17.83
CA TYR A 250 5.60 2.09 -16.53
C TYR A 250 7.01 2.19 -15.90
N ASP A 251 8.07 2.00 -16.69
CA ASP A 251 9.44 2.12 -16.23
C ASP A 251 9.78 3.54 -15.76
N ASP A 252 9.36 4.52 -16.52
CA ASP A 252 9.59 5.93 -16.19
C ASP A 252 8.74 6.35 -14.98
N THR A 253 7.51 5.83 -14.85
CA THR A 253 6.66 5.96 -13.66
C THR A 253 7.37 5.42 -12.41
N SER A 254 7.92 4.21 -12.49
CA SER A 254 8.67 3.61 -11.38
C SER A 254 9.90 4.46 -11.01
N LYS A 255 10.66 4.96 -11.98
CA LYS A 255 11.81 5.85 -11.74
C LYS A 255 11.38 7.16 -11.10
N ALA A 256 10.33 7.80 -11.60
CA ALA A 256 9.79 9.04 -11.07
C ALA A 256 9.35 8.87 -9.60
N PHE A 257 8.59 7.81 -9.29
CA PHE A 257 8.11 7.54 -7.95
C PHE A 257 9.24 7.28 -6.94
N PHE A 258 10.28 6.52 -7.34
CA PHE A 258 11.43 6.20 -6.50
C PHE A 258 12.62 7.15 -6.65
N SER A 259 12.45 8.30 -7.31
CA SER A 259 13.52 9.31 -7.50
C SER A 259 14.04 9.87 -6.17
N ILE A 260 13.19 9.92 -5.14
CA ILE A 260 13.57 10.28 -3.78
C ILE A 260 14.03 9.02 -3.06
N ASP A 261 15.33 8.95 -2.79
CA ASP A 261 15.93 7.89 -2.00
C ASP A 261 15.91 8.26 -0.51
N LEU A 262 14.88 7.77 0.21
CA LEU A 262 14.73 7.98 1.65
C LEU A 262 15.84 7.29 2.47
N THR A 263 16.57 6.34 1.86
CA THR A 263 17.64 5.61 2.56
C THR A 263 18.96 6.37 2.60
N LYS A 264 19.11 7.36 1.73
CA LYS A 264 20.28 8.22 1.70
C LYS A 264 19.98 9.53 2.43
N LYS A 265 20.52 9.71 3.62
CA LYS A 265 20.75 11.04 4.20
C LYS A 265 21.74 11.79 3.29
N SER A 266 21.31 12.09 2.06
CA SER A 266 22.13 12.85 1.12
C SER A 266 22.19 14.27 1.61
N THR A 267 23.39 14.71 1.99
CA THR A 267 23.73 16.11 2.25
C THR A 267 23.66 16.99 0.98
N LYS A 268 23.41 16.39 -0.19
CA LYS A 268 23.10 17.12 -1.41
C LYS A 268 21.61 17.49 -1.39
N LYS A 269 21.33 18.79 -1.36
CA LYS A 269 19.99 19.30 -1.68
C LYS A 269 19.53 18.60 -2.96
N LEU A 270 18.42 17.86 -2.86
CA LEU A 270 17.78 17.28 -4.03
C LEU A 270 17.54 18.44 -5.00
N ASP A 271 17.96 18.28 -6.24
CA ASP A 271 17.56 19.25 -7.26
C ASP A 271 16.09 18.99 -7.60
N ILE A 272 15.22 19.63 -6.80
CA ILE A 272 13.76 19.53 -6.93
C ILE A 272 13.34 19.90 -8.34
N ALA A 273 14.02 20.87 -8.97
CA ALA A 273 13.66 21.34 -10.29
C ALA A 273 13.86 20.25 -11.35
N SER A 274 15.04 19.61 -11.39
CA SER A 274 15.31 18.54 -12.37
C SER A 274 14.51 17.27 -12.10
N SER A 275 14.31 16.91 -10.81
CA SER A 275 13.46 15.75 -10.45
C SER A 275 12.01 15.97 -10.83
N SER A 276 11.48 17.19 -10.64
CA SER A 276 10.13 17.56 -11.03
C SER A 276 9.96 17.58 -12.55
N GLU A 277 10.97 18.05 -13.30
CA GLU A 277 10.92 18.07 -14.77
C GLU A 277 10.76 16.66 -15.34
N ILE A 278 11.56 15.70 -14.86
CA ILE A 278 11.46 14.28 -15.29
C ILE A 278 10.08 13.72 -14.96
N ALA A 279 9.57 13.96 -13.75
CA ALA A 279 8.25 13.49 -13.34
C ALA A 279 7.13 14.13 -14.20
N LEU A 280 7.19 15.43 -14.49
CA LEU A 280 6.22 16.11 -15.34
C LEU A 280 6.24 15.59 -16.79
N GLN A 281 7.42 15.31 -17.35
CA GLN A 281 7.54 14.70 -18.68
C GLN A 281 6.92 13.28 -18.69
N THR A 282 7.16 12.49 -17.64
CA THR A 282 6.57 11.16 -17.49
C THR A 282 5.05 11.23 -17.37
N LEU A 283 4.52 12.16 -16.55
CA LEU A 283 3.09 12.40 -16.41
C LEU A 283 2.44 12.73 -17.77
N LYS A 284 3.03 13.66 -18.51
CA LYS A 284 2.57 14.03 -19.85
C LYS A 284 2.54 12.82 -20.78
N GLY A 285 3.61 12.02 -20.82
CA GLY A 285 3.68 10.82 -21.67
C GLY A 285 2.63 9.77 -21.32
N ALA A 286 2.38 9.54 -20.03
CA ALA A 286 1.35 8.61 -19.56
C ALA A 286 -0.07 9.09 -19.95
N THR A 287 -0.37 10.38 -19.72
CA THR A 287 -1.67 10.99 -20.05
C THR A 287 -1.94 10.97 -21.56
N GLU A 288 -0.95 11.38 -22.40
CA GLU A 288 -1.08 11.35 -23.86
C GLU A 288 -1.31 9.93 -24.40
N LEU A 289 -0.66 8.92 -23.80
CA LEU A 289 -0.88 7.54 -24.17
C LEU A 289 -2.28 7.05 -23.78
N ALA A 290 -2.75 7.37 -22.58
CA ALA A 290 -4.11 7.05 -22.12
C ALA A 290 -5.18 7.68 -23.03
N GLU A 291 -5.07 8.97 -23.33
CA GLU A 291 -5.98 9.66 -24.25
C GLU A 291 -5.98 9.06 -25.65
N SER A 292 -4.80 8.67 -26.14
CA SER A 292 -4.66 8.05 -27.45
C SER A 292 -5.35 6.68 -27.49
N LEU A 293 -5.22 5.86 -26.44
CA LEU A 293 -5.91 4.57 -26.29
C LEU A 293 -7.43 4.77 -26.17
N GLN A 294 -7.87 5.76 -25.40
CA GLN A 294 -9.29 6.10 -25.27
C GLN A 294 -9.92 6.49 -26.61
N LYS A 295 -9.24 7.32 -27.41
CA LYS A 295 -9.69 7.66 -28.77
C LYS A 295 -9.80 6.42 -29.68
N VAL A 296 -8.89 5.46 -29.50
CA VAL A 296 -8.90 4.20 -30.25
C VAL A 296 -10.04 3.28 -29.81
N SER A 297 -10.29 3.13 -28.50
CA SER A 297 -11.38 2.30 -27.97
C SER A 297 -12.77 2.86 -28.33
N SER A 298 -12.91 4.20 -28.37
CA SER A 298 -14.17 4.88 -28.74
C SER A 298 -14.53 4.68 -30.21
N SER A 299 -13.56 4.37 -31.09
CA SER A 299 -13.81 4.07 -32.48
C SER A 299 -14.17 2.60 -32.66
N ARG A 300 -15.46 2.30 -32.86
CA ARG A 300 -15.97 0.93 -33.01
C ARG A 300 -15.77 0.34 -34.42
N LYS A 301 -15.28 1.14 -35.38
CA LYS A 301 -15.16 0.72 -36.78
C LYS A 301 -14.11 -0.40 -36.89
N ASP A 302 -14.52 -1.51 -37.49
CA ASP A 302 -13.67 -2.68 -37.80
C ASP A 302 -12.99 -3.37 -36.61
N LYS A 303 -13.58 -3.25 -35.38
CA LYS A 303 -13.04 -3.88 -34.16
C LYS A 303 -14.00 -4.85 -33.52
N THR A 304 -13.45 -5.93 -32.96
CA THR A 304 -14.20 -6.86 -32.12
C THR A 304 -14.43 -6.26 -30.72
N THR A 305 -15.44 -6.75 -30.01
CA THR A 305 -15.69 -6.35 -28.61
C THR A 305 -14.47 -6.61 -27.75
N HIS A 306 -13.81 -7.77 -27.90
CA HIS A 306 -12.60 -8.12 -27.14
C HIS A 306 -11.44 -7.15 -27.41
N GLU A 307 -11.26 -6.70 -28.65
CA GLU A 307 -10.22 -5.72 -28.98
C GLU A 307 -10.49 -4.34 -28.34
N ILE A 308 -11.76 -3.92 -28.27
CA ILE A 308 -12.18 -2.67 -27.64
C ILE A 308 -11.92 -2.77 -26.12
N VAL A 309 -12.36 -3.86 -25.48
CA VAL A 309 -12.20 -4.06 -24.03
C VAL A 309 -10.72 -4.18 -23.65
N LEU A 310 -9.92 -4.92 -24.42
CA LEU A 310 -8.47 -4.98 -24.24
C LEU A 310 -7.87 -3.56 -24.31
N THR A 311 -8.27 -2.75 -25.27
CA THR A 311 -7.77 -1.38 -25.43
C THR A 311 -8.13 -0.51 -24.22
N LEU A 312 -9.32 -0.70 -23.63
CA LEU A 312 -9.73 -0.01 -22.39
C LEU A 312 -8.87 -0.44 -21.20
N HIS A 313 -8.51 -1.72 -21.10
CA HIS A 313 -7.58 -2.15 -20.03
C HIS A 313 -6.19 -1.55 -20.21
N LEU A 314 -5.67 -1.46 -21.44
CA LEU A 314 -4.40 -0.79 -21.72
C LEU A 314 -4.46 0.71 -21.40
N GLU A 315 -5.57 1.38 -21.68
CA GLU A 315 -5.82 2.79 -21.30
C GLU A 315 -5.77 2.95 -19.78
N ARG A 316 -6.44 2.06 -19.02
CA ARG A 316 -6.44 2.11 -17.56
C ARG A 316 -5.05 1.90 -16.95
N ILE A 317 -4.23 1.01 -17.54
CA ILE A 317 -2.83 0.85 -17.11
C ILE A 317 -2.06 2.16 -17.28
N ALA A 318 -2.20 2.84 -18.42
CA ALA A 318 -1.54 4.13 -18.66
C ALA A 318 -2.05 5.23 -17.70
N SER A 319 -3.36 5.28 -17.41
CA SER A 319 -3.96 6.23 -16.47
C SER A 319 -3.43 6.02 -15.05
N TYR A 320 -3.35 4.77 -14.55
CA TYR A 320 -2.79 4.51 -13.22
C TYR A 320 -1.29 4.80 -13.15
N CYS A 321 -0.55 4.69 -14.27
CA CYS A 321 0.82 5.19 -14.32
C CYS A 321 0.87 6.71 -14.08
N ALA A 322 -0.04 7.49 -14.68
CA ALA A 322 -0.14 8.93 -14.42
C ALA A 322 -0.45 9.21 -12.95
N ASP A 323 -1.43 8.53 -12.35
CA ASP A 323 -1.79 8.68 -10.92
C ASP A 323 -0.59 8.43 -10.00
N ILE A 324 0.23 7.39 -10.28
CA ILE A 324 1.45 7.10 -9.51
C ILE A 324 2.49 8.21 -9.67
N VAL A 325 2.62 8.77 -10.87
CA VAL A 325 3.57 9.90 -11.10
C VAL A 325 3.14 11.14 -10.34
N GLU A 326 1.84 11.45 -10.27
CA GLU A 326 1.31 12.56 -9.46
C GLU A 326 1.68 12.40 -7.98
N ILE A 327 1.56 11.19 -7.43
CA ILE A 327 2.04 10.91 -6.08
C ILE A 327 3.57 11.12 -5.97
N GLY A 328 4.33 10.72 -7.00
CA GLY A 328 5.77 10.95 -7.08
C GLY A 328 6.12 12.45 -7.05
N ILE A 329 5.37 13.28 -7.76
CA ILE A 329 5.53 14.76 -7.75
C ILE A 329 5.26 15.30 -6.35
N ASN A 330 4.17 14.86 -5.69
CA ASN A 330 3.85 15.29 -4.32
C ASN A 330 5.02 14.99 -3.37
N ARG A 331 5.62 13.80 -3.45
CA ARG A 331 6.78 13.41 -2.65
C ARG A 331 8.03 14.25 -2.95
N ILE A 332 8.26 14.61 -4.23
CA ILE A 332 9.37 15.50 -4.63
C ILE A 332 9.21 16.87 -3.97
N ILE A 333 8.01 17.45 -4.03
CA ILE A 333 7.72 18.75 -3.42
C ILE A 333 7.88 18.69 -1.90
N GLU A 334 7.35 17.65 -1.28
CA GLU A 334 7.40 17.44 0.18
C GLU A 334 8.83 17.28 0.70
N SER A 335 9.73 16.68 -0.08
CA SER A 335 11.14 16.55 0.28
C SER A 335 11.89 17.89 0.33
N GLY A 336 11.29 18.96 -0.17
CA GLY A 336 11.84 20.34 -0.17
C GLY A 336 11.30 21.22 0.96
N ILE A 337 10.29 20.74 1.68
CA ILE A 337 9.69 21.40 2.85
C ILE A 337 10.37 20.93 4.13
#